data_2114fd66e113be7fbcc7846fb8cbb891
#
_entry.id   2114fd66e113be7fbcc7846fb8cbb891
#
_cell.length_a   1.000
_cell.length_b   1.000
_cell.length_c   1.000
_cell.angle_alpha   90.00
_cell.angle_beta   90.00
_cell.angle_gamma   90.00
#
_symmetry.space_group_name_H-M   'P 1'
#
loop_
_entity.id
_entity.type
_entity.pdbx_description
1 polymer ?
#
loop_
_entity_poly.entity_id
_entity_poly.type
_entity_poly.pdbx_seq_one_letter_code
_entity_poly.pdbx_strand_id
1 'polypeptide(L)'
;MGRNKAPSDNTVRILCGKAAGMCEFEGCNKRLFYDGVTLSNFNNAYVAHIVASSANGPRGDKILSPQLSDKLENLMLMCADHHKLIDTNVDEYPVERLKAMKVAHEEKLDRICSLFTVPKTEIVRFVSPIKGTQTANIDYNLAAKAVLPNKHPASPYGIQMPIKSSYKYKSKEYWDDCINQLEYQFQNALYNPYIQLHRSNFSIFPIAPIPLIIKLGELIGDKLPCDIYQKTRVPDTWERQSAFSWSAFCY
;
A
#
# COMPACT_ATOMS: atom_id res chain seq x y z
N MET A 1 23.57 -31.63 -29.40
CA MET A 1 23.03 -30.78 -28.30
C MET A 1 22.40 -29.58 -28.97
N GLY A 2 21.06 -29.52 -29.06
CA GLY A 2 20.33 -28.38 -29.61
C GLY A 2 20.57 -27.17 -28.71
N ARG A 3 21.07 -26.06 -29.26
CA ARG A 3 21.07 -24.77 -28.56
C ARG A 3 19.62 -24.42 -28.20
N ASN A 4 19.33 -24.35 -26.90
CA ASN A 4 18.06 -23.84 -26.45
C ASN A 4 17.86 -22.44 -27.03
N LYS A 5 16.76 -22.22 -27.70
CA LYS A 5 16.44 -20.90 -28.28
C LYS A 5 16.19 -19.93 -27.11
N ALA A 6 17.00 -18.88 -27.05
CA ALA A 6 16.74 -17.80 -26.10
C ALA A 6 15.35 -17.18 -26.36
N PRO A 7 14.68 -16.63 -25.36
CA PRO A 7 13.45 -15.89 -25.56
C PRO A 7 13.64 -14.78 -26.59
N SER A 8 12.59 -14.46 -27.33
CA SER A 8 12.63 -13.40 -28.34
C SER A 8 12.84 -12.02 -27.69
N ASP A 9 13.48 -11.11 -28.40
CA ASP A 9 13.71 -9.74 -27.93
C ASP A 9 12.40 -9.05 -27.54
N ASN A 10 11.31 -9.34 -28.27
CA ASN A 10 9.99 -8.80 -27.95
C ASN A 10 9.47 -9.31 -26.61
N THR A 11 9.57 -10.63 -26.37
CA THR A 11 9.17 -11.23 -25.09
C THR A 11 10.01 -10.68 -23.94
N VAL A 12 11.32 -10.50 -24.13
CA VAL A 12 12.21 -9.90 -23.10
C VAL A 12 11.84 -8.46 -22.81
N ARG A 13 11.55 -7.64 -23.84
CA ARG A 13 11.11 -6.24 -23.64
C ARG A 13 9.80 -6.14 -22.85
N ILE A 14 8.83 -6.99 -23.18
CA ILE A 14 7.55 -7.03 -22.44
C ILE A 14 7.79 -7.45 -20.98
N LEU A 15 8.62 -8.48 -20.76
CA LEU A 15 9.01 -8.92 -19.41
C LEU A 15 9.65 -7.78 -18.61
N CYS A 16 10.65 -7.08 -19.18
CA CYS A 16 11.29 -5.95 -18.53
C CYS A 16 10.29 -4.84 -18.17
N GLY A 17 9.31 -4.57 -19.05
CA GLY A 17 8.24 -3.60 -18.79
C GLY A 17 7.36 -4.03 -17.62
N LYS A 18 6.89 -5.27 -17.63
CA LYS A 18 6.02 -5.82 -16.57
C LYS A 18 6.72 -5.90 -15.20
N ALA A 19 8.00 -6.25 -15.19
CA ALA A 19 8.81 -6.26 -13.98
C ALA A 19 9.29 -4.86 -13.54
N ALA A 20 9.00 -3.80 -14.31
CA ALA A 20 9.53 -2.44 -14.12
C ALA A 20 11.08 -2.41 -13.95
N GLY A 21 11.79 -3.32 -14.62
CA GLY A 21 13.24 -3.45 -14.51
C GLY A 21 13.76 -3.88 -13.14
N MET A 22 12.91 -4.50 -12.31
CA MET A 22 13.24 -4.96 -10.96
C MET A 22 13.25 -6.49 -10.88
N CYS A 23 13.95 -7.02 -9.87
CA CYS A 23 13.95 -8.45 -9.58
C CYS A 23 12.57 -8.88 -9.03
N GLU A 24 11.95 -9.87 -9.68
CA GLU A 24 10.62 -10.40 -9.32
C GLU A 24 10.66 -11.42 -8.17
N PHE A 25 11.84 -11.72 -7.60
CA PHE A 25 11.93 -12.55 -6.41
C PHE A 25 11.28 -11.84 -5.21
N GLU A 26 10.50 -12.57 -4.42
CA GLU A 26 9.76 -12.01 -3.28
C GLU A 26 10.67 -11.21 -2.32
N GLY A 27 10.29 -9.95 -2.04
CA GLY A 27 11.04 -9.06 -1.14
C GLY A 27 12.31 -8.42 -1.71
N CYS A 28 12.83 -8.85 -2.88
CA CYS A 28 14.08 -8.34 -3.42
C CYS A 28 13.98 -6.89 -3.95
N ASN A 29 13.14 -6.65 -4.94
CA ASN A 29 12.95 -5.35 -5.61
C ASN A 29 14.25 -4.64 -6.06
N LYS A 30 15.35 -5.37 -6.28
CA LYS A 30 16.63 -4.80 -6.76
C LYS A 30 16.46 -4.25 -8.18
N ARG A 31 16.89 -3.03 -8.43
CA ARG A 31 16.96 -2.46 -9.78
C ARG A 31 18.00 -3.22 -10.59
N LEU A 32 17.64 -3.67 -11.80
CA LEU A 32 18.48 -4.55 -12.60
C LEU A 32 19.21 -3.85 -13.74
N PHE A 33 18.84 -2.61 -14.04
CA PHE A 33 19.47 -1.80 -15.09
C PHE A 33 20.19 -0.57 -14.56
N TYR A 34 20.51 -0.56 -13.26
CA TYR A 34 21.19 0.53 -12.60
C TYR A 34 22.08 0.00 -11.48
N ASP A 35 23.33 0.44 -11.43
CA ASP A 35 24.25 0.14 -10.36
C ASP A 35 24.27 1.28 -9.32
N GLY A 36 23.90 0.96 -8.07
CA GLY A 36 23.75 1.93 -7.00
C GLY A 36 25.06 2.43 -6.40
N VAL A 37 26.19 1.78 -6.69
CA VAL A 37 27.52 2.17 -6.21
C VAL A 37 28.18 3.12 -7.21
N THR A 38 28.23 2.72 -8.48
CA THR A 38 28.83 3.54 -9.55
C THR A 38 27.87 4.62 -10.08
N LEU A 39 26.61 4.61 -9.66
CA LEU A 39 25.53 5.50 -10.11
C LEU A 39 25.37 5.51 -11.65
N SER A 40 25.60 4.39 -12.28
CA SER A 40 25.59 4.25 -13.73
C SER A 40 24.57 3.21 -14.21
N ASN A 41 24.17 3.33 -15.48
CA ASN A 41 23.33 2.32 -16.12
C ASN A 41 24.17 1.07 -16.37
N PHE A 42 23.73 -0.05 -15.85
CA PHE A 42 24.38 -1.34 -15.98
C PHE A 42 23.33 -2.45 -16.05
N ASN A 43 23.45 -3.34 -17.04
CA ASN A 43 22.53 -4.47 -17.17
C ASN A 43 22.98 -5.65 -16.30
N ASN A 44 22.29 -5.88 -15.19
CA ASN A 44 22.47 -7.01 -14.27
C ASN A 44 21.21 -7.90 -14.21
N ALA A 45 20.42 -7.87 -15.29
CA ALA A 45 19.19 -8.63 -15.38
C ALA A 45 19.42 -10.02 -15.99
N TYR A 46 18.80 -11.01 -15.39
CA TYR A 46 18.72 -12.38 -15.90
C TYR A 46 17.26 -12.70 -16.22
N VAL A 47 17.05 -13.29 -17.40
CA VAL A 47 15.75 -13.87 -17.78
C VAL A 47 15.73 -15.31 -17.29
N ALA A 48 15.09 -15.54 -16.16
CA ALA A 48 14.96 -16.86 -15.55
C ALA A 48 13.74 -17.58 -16.13
N HIS A 49 13.89 -18.86 -16.44
CA HIS A 49 12.77 -19.72 -16.82
C HIS A 49 12.17 -20.38 -15.57
N ILE A 50 10.86 -20.33 -15.42
CA ILE A 50 10.12 -21.03 -14.35
C ILE A 50 10.20 -22.54 -14.59
N VAL A 51 9.75 -23.01 -15.74
CA VAL A 51 10.05 -24.34 -16.29
C VAL A 51 11.22 -24.16 -17.25
N ALA A 52 12.34 -24.80 -16.99
CA ALA A 52 13.55 -24.64 -17.80
C ALA A 52 13.28 -24.80 -19.30
N SER A 53 14.03 -24.09 -20.12
CA SER A 53 13.97 -24.22 -21.60
C SER A 53 14.43 -25.58 -22.12
N SER A 54 15.06 -26.38 -21.27
CA SER A 54 15.55 -27.73 -21.55
C SER A 54 14.92 -28.74 -20.60
N ALA A 55 14.56 -29.92 -21.10
CA ALA A 55 13.99 -30.97 -20.29
C ALA A 55 14.89 -31.44 -19.12
N ASN A 56 16.19 -31.27 -19.24
CA ASN A 56 17.16 -31.66 -18.23
C ASN A 56 17.58 -30.48 -17.31
N GLY A 57 16.98 -29.31 -17.48
CA GLY A 57 17.24 -28.14 -16.63
C GLY A 57 16.40 -28.12 -15.35
N PRO A 58 16.60 -27.12 -14.49
CA PRO A 58 15.81 -26.94 -13.28
C PRO A 58 14.31 -26.90 -13.59
N ARG A 59 13.51 -27.73 -12.92
CA ARG A 59 12.06 -27.84 -13.16
C ARG A 59 11.70 -28.17 -14.64
N GLY A 60 12.64 -28.79 -15.37
CA GLY A 60 12.45 -29.12 -16.78
C GLY A 60 11.47 -30.26 -17.01
N ASP A 61 10.77 -30.21 -18.15
CA ASP A 61 9.81 -31.22 -18.60
C ASP A 61 9.99 -31.45 -20.11
N LYS A 62 9.85 -32.70 -20.57
CA LYS A 62 10.09 -33.08 -21.97
C LYS A 62 9.11 -32.44 -22.95
N ILE A 63 7.88 -32.16 -22.51
CA ILE A 63 6.79 -31.61 -23.33
C ILE A 63 6.71 -30.09 -23.12
N LEU A 64 6.69 -29.64 -21.86
CA LEU A 64 6.46 -28.24 -21.50
C LEU A 64 7.67 -27.34 -21.81
N SER A 65 8.90 -27.83 -21.60
CA SER A 65 10.11 -27.03 -21.82
C SER A 65 10.19 -26.39 -23.20
N PRO A 66 10.03 -27.12 -24.31
CA PRO A 66 10.08 -26.50 -25.65
C PRO A 66 8.86 -25.62 -25.93
N GLN A 67 7.69 -25.91 -25.36
CA GLN A 67 6.46 -25.13 -25.58
C GLN A 67 6.46 -23.80 -24.84
N LEU A 68 7.10 -23.74 -23.66
CA LEU A 68 7.09 -22.60 -22.76
C LEU A 68 8.35 -21.74 -22.86
N SER A 69 9.34 -22.12 -23.65
CA SER A 69 10.66 -21.46 -23.70
C SER A 69 10.63 -19.97 -24.06
N ASP A 70 9.63 -19.51 -24.84
CA ASP A 70 9.45 -18.09 -25.22
C ASP A 70 8.08 -17.53 -24.71
N LYS A 71 7.49 -18.19 -23.73
CA LYS A 71 6.22 -17.74 -23.16
C LYS A 71 6.43 -16.83 -21.97
N LEU A 72 5.84 -15.62 -22.01
CA LEU A 72 6.00 -14.60 -21.00
C LEU A 72 5.62 -15.09 -19.59
N GLU A 73 4.57 -15.91 -19.49
CA GLU A 73 4.12 -16.51 -18.24
C GLU A 73 5.12 -17.50 -17.63
N ASN A 74 6.10 -17.96 -18.41
CA ASN A 74 7.16 -18.86 -17.96
C ASN A 74 8.49 -18.17 -17.70
N LEU A 75 8.54 -16.85 -17.82
CA LEU A 75 9.77 -16.06 -17.66
C LEU A 75 9.64 -15.10 -16.48
N MET A 76 10.74 -14.98 -15.73
CA MET A 76 10.91 -14.00 -14.64
C MET A 76 12.14 -13.16 -14.85
N LEU A 77 12.08 -11.88 -14.50
CA LEU A 77 13.24 -11.00 -14.49
C LEU A 77 13.90 -11.06 -13.11
N MET A 78 15.15 -11.46 -13.03
CA MET A 78 15.83 -11.71 -11.76
C MET A 78 17.24 -11.10 -11.70
N CYS A 79 17.74 -10.83 -10.50
CA CYS A 79 19.15 -10.59 -10.28
C CYS A 79 19.94 -11.91 -10.31
N ALA A 80 21.26 -11.85 -10.53
CA ALA A 80 22.13 -13.01 -10.58
C ALA A 80 22.02 -13.92 -9.35
N ASP A 81 21.95 -13.31 -8.15
CA ASP A 81 21.89 -14.05 -6.88
C ASP A 81 20.61 -14.90 -6.80
N HIS A 82 19.45 -14.32 -7.09
CA HIS A 82 18.18 -15.03 -7.01
C HIS A 82 17.94 -15.98 -8.18
N HIS A 83 18.44 -15.66 -9.38
CA HIS A 83 18.46 -16.62 -10.50
C HIS A 83 19.22 -17.90 -10.11
N LYS A 84 20.44 -17.74 -9.55
CA LYS A 84 21.23 -18.87 -9.09
C LYS A 84 20.55 -19.63 -7.94
N LEU A 85 19.95 -18.90 -6.98
CA LEU A 85 19.29 -19.48 -5.83
C LEU A 85 18.16 -20.43 -6.23
N ILE A 86 17.24 -19.98 -7.12
CA ILE A 86 16.08 -20.79 -7.53
C ILE A 86 16.48 -22.02 -8.37
N ASP A 87 17.58 -21.94 -9.10
CA ASP A 87 18.06 -23.04 -9.92
C ASP A 87 18.89 -24.07 -9.12
N THR A 88 19.45 -23.64 -7.99
CA THR A 88 20.18 -24.53 -7.07
C THR A 88 19.23 -25.28 -6.13
N ASN A 89 18.15 -24.65 -5.70
CA ASN A 89 17.22 -25.17 -4.69
C ASN A 89 15.84 -25.47 -5.31
N VAL A 90 15.80 -26.36 -6.31
CA VAL A 90 14.59 -26.64 -7.10
C VAL A 90 13.40 -27.09 -6.25
N ASP A 91 13.65 -27.89 -5.22
CA ASP A 91 12.60 -28.40 -4.32
C ASP A 91 11.97 -27.29 -3.47
N GLU A 92 12.75 -26.29 -3.09
CA GLU A 92 12.25 -25.12 -2.35
C GLU A 92 11.50 -24.13 -3.25
N TYR A 93 11.89 -24.06 -4.54
CA TYR A 93 11.30 -23.15 -5.51
C TYR A 93 10.60 -23.92 -6.65
N PRO A 94 9.50 -24.62 -6.36
CA PRO A 94 8.70 -25.30 -7.39
C PRO A 94 8.01 -24.29 -8.32
N VAL A 95 7.52 -24.79 -9.45
CA VAL A 95 6.85 -23.99 -10.51
C VAL A 95 5.77 -23.09 -9.96
N GLU A 96 4.91 -23.61 -9.09
CA GLU A 96 3.77 -22.89 -8.50
C GLU A 96 4.24 -21.69 -7.65
N ARG A 97 5.29 -21.87 -6.85
CA ARG A 97 5.86 -20.80 -6.03
C ARG A 97 6.44 -19.68 -6.89
N LEU A 98 7.19 -20.03 -7.93
CA LEU A 98 7.77 -19.03 -8.84
C LEU A 98 6.68 -18.26 -9.61
N LYS A 99 5.63 -18.94 -10.09
CA LYS A 99 4.47 -18.28 -10.70
C LYS A 99 3.78 -17.32 -9.73
N ALA A 100 3.61 -17.74 -8.48
CA ALA A 100 3.00 -16.88 -7.46
C ALA A 100 3.85 -15.63 -7.17
N MET A 101 5.19 -15.75 -7.09
CA MET A 101 6.11 -14.61 -6.94
C MET A 101 5.98 -13.62 -8.10
N LYS A 102 5.99 -14.12 -9.35
CA LYS A 102 5.79 -13.31 -10.54
C LYS A 102 4.50 -12.53 -10.51
N VAL A 103 3.38 -13.23 -10.30
CA VAL A 103 2.05 -12.61 -10.24
C VAL A 103 2.00 -11.56 -9.14
N ALA A 104 2.46 -11.87 -7.93
CA ALA A 104 2.47 -10.93 -6.81
C ALA A 104 3.31 -9.66 -7.09
N HIS A 105 4.42 -9.80 -7.83
CA HIS A 105 5.24 -8.66 -8.22
C HIS A 105 4.54 -7.78 -9.28
N GLU A 106 4.00 -8.37 -10.34
CA GLU A 106 3.28 -7.66 -11.40
C GLU A 106 2.03 -6.96 -10.83
N GLU A 107 1.21 -7.64 -10.02
CA GLU A 107 0.04 -7.05 -9.35
C GLU A 107 0.40 -5.90 -8.39
N LYS A 108 1.54 -6.01 -7.70
CA LYS A 108 2.05 -4.91 -6.86
C LYS A 108 2.36 -3.68 -7.71
N LEU A 109 3.01 -3.84 -8.87
CA LEU A 109 3.32 -2.74 -9.77
C LEU A 109 2.07 -2.12 -10.36
N ASP A 110 1.12 -2.92 -10.83
CA ASP A 110 -0.16 -2.46 -11.35
C ASP A 110 -0.91 -1.64 -10.30
N ARG A 111 -0.92 -2.09 -9.06
CA ARG A 111 -1.51 -1.36 -7.93
C ARG A 111 -0.81 -0.03 -7.68
N ILE A 112 0.53 -0.01 -7.65
CA ILE A 112 1.30 1.22 -7.45
C ILE A 112 1.03 2.20 -8.61
N CYS A 113 1.03 1.73 -9.84
CA CYS A 113 0.77 2.56 -11.02
C CYS A 113 -0.67 3.10 -11.03
N SER A 114 -1.65 2.30 -10.59
CA SER A 114 -3.05 2.73 -10.50
C SER A 114 -3.29 3.83 -9.46
N LEU A 115 -2.45 3.92 -8.42
CA LEU A 115 -2.56 4.97 -7.40
C LEU A 115 -2.42 6.39 -7.96
N PHE A 116 -1.71 6.57 -9.08
CA PHE A 116 -1.58 7.89 -9.71
C PHE A 116 -2.87 8.38 -10.39
N THR A 117 -3.82 7.50 -10.63
CA THR A 117 -5.12 7.82 -11.23
C THR A 117 -6.21 8.12 -10.20
N VAL A 118 -5.96 7.84 -8.91
CA VAL A 118 -6.93 8.09 -7.83
C VAL A 118 -6.59 9.38 -7.06
N PRO A 119 -7.60 10.05 -6.47
CA PRO A 119 -7.38 11.32 -5.80
C PRO A 119 -6.49 11.17 -4.55
N LYS A 120 -5.67 12.21 -4.32
CA LYS A 120 -4.89 12.34 -3.09
C LYS A 120 -5.78 12.69 -1.91
N THR A 121 -5.41 12.20 -0.72
CA THR A 121 -6.11 12.53 0.52
C THR A 121 -5.11 12.76 1.66
N GLU A 122 -5.29 13.80 2.45
CA GLU A 122 -4.54 13.98 3.69
C GLU A 122 -5.13 13.10 4.79
N ILE A 123 -4.30 12.27 5.39
CA ILE A 123 -4.68 11.41 6.52
C ILE A 123 -4.67 12.24 7.79
N VAL A 124 -5.84 12.40 8.42
CA VAL A 124 -6.01 13.15 9.66
C VAL A 124 -6.28 12.17 10.81
N ARG A 125 -5.38 12.13 11.79
CA ARG A 125 -5.51 11.31 12.99
C ARG A 125 -5.95 12.18 14.16
N PHE A 126 -7.24 12.16 14.44
CA PHE A 126 -7.86 12.91 15.54
C PHE A 126 -7.97 12.04 16.78
N VAL A 127 -7.25 12.40 17.83
CA VAL A 127 -7.17 11.56 19.04
C VAL A 127 -7.38 12.40 20.32
N SER A 128 -8.18 11.86 21.24
CA SER A 128 -8.36 12.41 22.59
C SER A 128 -8.60 11.27 23.59
N PRO A 129 -8.16 11.41 24.84
CA PRO A 129 -8.42 10.41 25.88
C PRO A 129 -9.92 10.15 26.06
N ILE A 130 -10.31 8.88 26.14
CA ILE A 130 -11.69 8.47 26.42
C ILE A 130 -11.77 8.07 27.89
N LYS A 131 -12.67 8.66 28.66
CA LYS A 131 -12.88 8.38 30.09
C LYS A 131 -11.62 8.52 30.96
N GLY A 132 -10.72 9.45 30.64
CA GLY A 132 -9.49 9.68 31.40
C GLY A 132 -8.41 8.59 31.19
N THR A 133 -8.55 7.73 30.19
CA THR A 133 -7.52 6.75 29.80
C THR A 133 -6.38 7.41 29.04
N GLN A 134 -5.30 6.65 28.74
CA GLN A 134 -4.25 7.12 27.85
C GLN A 134 -4.81 7.41 26.45
N THR A 135 -4.23 8.41 25.79
CA THR A 135 -4.59 8.76 24.41
C THR A 135 -4.27 7.57 23.50
N ALA A 136 -5.24 7.13 22.71
CA ALA A 136 -5.01 6.11 21.71
C ALA A 136 -3.99 6.62 20.67
N ASN A 137 -3.14 5.73 20.21
CA ASN A 137 -2.29 5.99 19.04
C ASN A 137 -2.95 5.37 17.81
N ILE A 138 -3.05 6.16 16.73
CA ILE A 138 -3.50 5.68 15.44
C ILE A 138 -2.26 5.52 14.56
N ASP A 139 -1.93 4.27 14.22
CA ASP A 139 -0.83 3.97 13.31
C ASP A 139 -1.11 4.56 11.93
N TYR A 140 -0.14 5.33 11.41
CA TYR A 140 -0.26 5.96 10.10
C TYR A 140 -0.37 4.94 8.96
N ASN A 141 0.40 3.84 9.02
CA ASN A 141 0.41 2.85 7.94
C ASN A 141 -0.92 2.11 7.85
N LEU A 142 -1.57 1.84 9.00
CA LEU A 142 -2.91 1.25 9.02
C LEU A 142 -3.96 2.21 8.44
N ALA A 143 -3.86 3.50 8.76
CA ALA A 143 -4.73 4.52 8.19
C ALA A 143 -4.48 4.71 6.67
N ALA A 144 -3.20 4.73 6.25
CA ALA A 144 -2.81 4.81 4.86
C ALA A 144 -3.30 3.59 4.04
N LYS A 145 -3.24 2.40 4.63
CA LYS A 145 -3.79 1.19 4.00
C LYS A 145 -5.31 1.28 3.82
N ALA A 146 -6.02 1.85 4.78
CA ALA A 146 -7.48 1.92 4.76
C ALA A 146 -8.05 2.85 3.68
N VAL A 147 -7.29 3.84 3.19
CA VAL A 147 -7.75 4.72 2.11
C VAL A 147 -7.58 4.09 0.72
N LEU A 148 -6.73 3.06 0.61
CA LEU A 148 -6.50 2.33 -0.65
C LEU A 148 -7.68 1.39 -0.97
N PRO A 149 -7.95 1.07 -2.23
CA PRO A 149 -7.36 1.62 -3.46
C PRO A 149 -8.00 2.93 -3.92
N ASN A 150 -9.07 3.41 -3.28
CA ASN A 150 -9.92 4.50 -3.76
C ASN A 150 -9.26 5.88 -3.71
N LYS A 151 -8.30 6.05 -2.80
CA LYS A 151 -7.49 7.25 -2.63
C LYS A 151 -6.06 6.85 -2.28
N HIS A 152 -5.10 7.79 -2.40
CA HIS A 152 -3.76 7.57 -1.87
C HIS A 152 -3.32 8.72 -0.96
N PRO A 153 -2.45 8.46 0.03
CA PRO A 153 -1.96 9.47 0.94
C PRO A 153 -1.27 10.62 0.21
N ALA A 154 -1.60 11.86 0.58
CA ALA A 154 -0.99 13.06 0.00
C ALA A 154 0.38 13.35 0.61
N SER A 155 0.59 12.98 1.88
CA SER A 155 1.84 13.19 2.60
C SER A 155 2.28 11.92 3.33
N PRO A 156 3.59 11.75 3.62
CA PRO A 156 4.12 10.52 4.25
C PRO A 156 3.82 10.40 5.74
N TYR A 157 3.35 11.45 6.39
CA TYR A 157 3.13 11.47 7.85
C TYR A 157 1.70 11.81 8.24
N GLY A 158 0.93 12.42 7.32
CA GLY A 158 -0.42 12.91 7.61
C GLY A 158 -0.45 14.02 8.67
N ILE A 159 -1.64 14.35 9.11
CA ILE A 159 -1.90 15.37 10.12
C ILE A 159 -2.29 14.69 11.43
N GLN A 160 -1.69 15.11 12.53
CA GLN A 160 -2.09 14.70 13.88
C GLN A 160 -2.82 15.82 14.59
N MET A 161 -3.97 15.49 15.17
CA MET A 161 -4.79 16.40 15.97
C MET A 161 -5.01 15.80 17.38
N PRO A 162 -3.99 15.85 18.25
CA PRO A 162 -4.12 15.39 19.61
C PRO A 162 -4.80 16.45 20.49
N ILE A 163 -5.87 16.08 21.19
CA ILE A 163 -6.54 16.91 22.18
C ILE A 163 -6.26 16.32 23.56
N LYS A 164 -5.73 17.12 24.47
CA LYS A 164 -5.44 16.71 25.85
C LYS A 164 -5.80 17.85 26.80
N SER A 165 -6.49 17.55 27.89
CA SER A 165 -6.78 18.52 28.93
C SER A 165 -6.28 18.03 30.28
N SER A 166 -5.77 18.93 31.10
CA SER A 166 -5.37 18.70 32.47
C SER A 166 -6.53 18.84 33.47
N TYR A 167 -7.67 19.38 33.05
CA TYR A 167 -8.84 19.54 33.88
C TYR A 167 -9.53 18.20 34.19
N LYS A 168 -10.30 18.16 35.26
CA LYS A 168 -11.03 16.96 35.64
C LYS A 168 -11.98 16.53 34.53
N TYR A 169 -11.85 15.27 34.08
CA TYR A 169 -12.67 14.69 33.02
C TYR A 169 -14.17 14.94 33.24
N LYS A 170 -14.84 15.42 32.20
CA LYS A 170 -16.26 15.83 32.16
C LYS A 170 -16.60 17.10 32.94
N SER A 171 -15.67 17.82 33.57
CA SER A 171 -15.97 19.15 34.08
C SER A 171 -16.27 20.12 32.92
N LYS A 172 -16.86 21.27 33.23
CA LYS A 172 -17.08 22.31 32.21
C LYS A 172 -15.76 22.79 31.63
N GLU A 173 -14.78 23.04 32.49
CA GLU A 173 -13.45 23.51 32.13
C GLU A 173 -12.71 22.50 31.21
N TYR A 174 -12.94 21.19 31.44
CA TYR A 174 -12.43 20.15 30.59
C TYR A 174 -12.98 20.26 29.16
N TRP A 175 -14.28 20.42 29.01
CA TRP A 175 -14.88 20.53 27.68
C TRP A 175 -14.54 21.84 27.01
N ASP A 176 -14.54 22.97 27.73
CA ASP A 176 -14.17 24.27 27.19
C ASP A 176 -12.72 24.25 26.66
N ASP A 177 -11.79 23.70 27.43
CA ASP A 177 -10.38 23.55 27.01
C ASP A 177 -10.24 22.62 25.78
N CYS A 178 -10.88 21.47 25.79
CA CYS A 178 -10.85 20.55 24.65
C CYS A 178 -11.43 21.16 23.36
N ILE A 179 -12.53 21.92 23.48
CA ILE A 179 -13.16 22.61 22.35
C ILE A 179 -12.24 23.69 21.80
N ASN A 180 -11.66 24.52 22.65
CA ASN A 180 -10.73 25.57 22.24
C ASN A 180 -9.51 25.00 21.50
N GLN A 181 -8.93 23.91 22.02
CA GLN A 181 -7.83 23.20 21.34
C GLN A 181 -8.25 22.64 19.98
N LEU A 182 -9.44 22.05 19.90
CA LEU A 182 -9.98 21.49 18.68
C LEU A 182 -10.22 22.57 17.62
N GLU A 183 -10.83 23.69 17.98
CA GLU A 183 -11.08 24.82 17.09
C GLU A 183 -9.74 25.41 16.57
N TYR A 184 -8.78 25.60 17.47
CA TYR A 184 -7.44 26.06 17.08
C TYR A 184 -6.75 25.09 16.10
N GLN A 185 -6.76 23.78 16.39
CA GLN A 185 -6.13 22.79 15.52
C GLN A 185 -6.89 22.65 14.20
N PHE A 186 -8.23 22.66 14.23
CA PHE A 186 -9.03 22.66 13.01
C PHE A 186 -8.63 23.82 12.09
N GLN A 187 -8.60 25.04 12.65
CA GLN A 187 -8.28 26.23 11.87
C GLN A 187 -6.87 26.18 11.26
N ASN A 188 -5.87 25.76 12.05
CA ASN A 188 -4.47 25.84 11.64
C ASN A 188 -3.98 24.59 10.90
N ALA A 189 -4.48 23.41 11.21
CA ALA A 189 -4.02 22.16 10.58
C ALA A 189 -4.88 21.70 9.40
N LEU A 190 -6.17 22.07 9.35
CA LEU A 190 -7.08 21.65 8.28
C LEU A 190 -7.54 22.82 7.40
N TYR A 191 -8.22 23.81 7.98
CA TYR A 191 -8.93 24.83 7.22
C TYR A 191 -8.00 25.80 6.50
N ASN A 192 -7.04 26.43 7.20
CA ASN A 192 -6.10 27.36 6.58
C ASN A 192 -5.22 26.65 5.52
N PRO A 193 -4.61 25.47 5.77
CA PRO A 193 -3.87 24.76 4.74
C PRO A 193 -4.73 24.31 3.54
N TYR A 194 -6.01 23.96 3.77
CA TYR A 194 -6.93 23.65 2.67
C TYR A 194 -7.10 24.84 1.73
N ILE A 195 -7.40 26.01 2.27
CA ILE A 195 -7.59 27.24 1.47
C ILE A 195 -6.29 27.67 0.79
N GLN A 196 -5.15 27.65 1.49
CA GLN A 196 -3.87 28.18 0.98
C GLN A 196 -3.18 27.22 0.02
N LEU A 197 -3.26 25.90 0.27
CA LEU A 197 -2.51 24.88 -0.46
C LEU A 197 -3.37 24.10 -1.45
N HIS A 198 -4.65 24.47 -1.62
CA HIS A 198 -5.62 23.81 -2.51
C HIS A 198 -5.67 22.29 -2.29
N ARG A 199 -5.56 21.86 -1.02
CA ARG A 199 -5.70 20.45 -0.65
C ARG A 199 -7.13 19.99 -0.94
N SER A 200 -7.27 18.87 -1.66
CA SER A 200 -8.56 18.51 -2.25
C SER A 200 -9.42 17.58 -1.39
N ASN A 201 -8.83 16.78 -0.50
CA ASN A 201 -9.55 15.77 0.28
C ASN A 201 -8.88 15.48 1.62
N PHE A 202 -9.70 15.14 2.62
CA PHE A 202 -9.23 14.66 3.92
C PHE A 202 -9.83 13.28 4.23
N SER A 203 -9.03 12.39 4.81
CA SER A 203 -9.47 11.10 5.36
C SER A 203 -9.26 11.15 6.87
N ILE A 204 -10.35 11.19 7.63
CA ILE A 204 -10.33 11.45 9.07
C ILE A 204 -10.51 10.15 9.83
N PHE A 205 -9.58 9.88 10.75
CA PHE A 205 -9.52 8.71 11.62
C PHE A 205 -9.68 9.16 13.07
N PRO A 206 -10.90 9.16 13.63
CA PRO A 206 -11.14 9.67 14.98
C PRO A 206 -11.12 8.56 16.03
N ILE A 207 -10.40 8.80 17.14
CA ILE A 207 -10.56 8.08 18.42
C ILE A 207 -10.65 9.14 19.51
N ALA A 208 -11.87 9.55 19.84
CA ALA A 208 -12.12 10.62 20.80
C ALA A 208 -13.50 10.44 21.48
N PRO A 209 -13.77 11.16 22.57
CA PRO A 209 -15.13 11.25 23.13
C PRO A 209 -16.14 11.77 22.11
N ILE A 210 -17.34 11.18 22.11
CA ILE A 210 -18.41 11.50 21.14
C ILE A 210 -18.68 13.01 21.00
N PRO A 211 -18.76 13.83 22.11
CA PRO A 211 -18.98 15.27 21.96
C PRO A 211 -17.90 15.99 21.11
N LEU A 212 -16.63 15.56 21.20
CA LEU A 212 -15.55 16.14 20.41
C LEU A 212 -15.62 15.70 18.94
N ILE A 213 -16.08 14.49 18.66
CA ILE A 213 -16.30 14.02 17.28
C ILE A 213 -17.45 14.81 16.63
N ILE A 214 -18.55 15.05 17.38
CA ILE A 214 -19.66 15.88 16.91
C ILE A 214 -19.18 17.31 16.64
N LYS A 215 -18.40 17.91 17.56
CA LYS A 215 -17.86 19.26 17.38
C LYS A 215 -16.92 19.34 16.18
N LEU A 216 -16.10 18.32 15.95
CA LEU A 216 -15.27 18.26 14.74
C LEU A 216 -16.14 18.22 13.48
N GLY A 217 -17.22 17.42 13.50
CA GLY A 217 -18.18 17.36 12.39
C GLY A 217 -18.86 18.71 12.11
N GLU A 218 -19.23 19.46 13.17
CA GLU A 218 -19.77 20.84 13.06
C GLU A 218 -18.76 21.80 12.41
N LEU A 219 -17.50 21.74 12.85
CA LEU A 219 -16.44 22.59 12.29
C LEU A 219 -16.16 22.31 10.82
N ILE A 220 -16.16 21.03 10.43
CA ILE A 220 -15.98 20.60 9.05
C ILE A 220 -17.18 21.04 8.20
N GLY A 221 -18.39 20.70 8.63
CA GLY A 221 -19.62 21.00 7.91
C GLY A 221 -19.52 20.63 6.43
N ASP A 222 -19.89 21.57 5.58
CA ASP A 222 -19.74 21.53 4.12
C ASP A 222 -18.47 22.23 3.59
N LYS A 223 -17.62 22.71 4.51
CA LYS A 223 -16.44 23.53 4.16
C LYS A 223 -15.28 22.70 3.61
N LEU A 224 -15.13 21.45 4.06
CA LEU A 224 -14.01 20.59 3.70
C LEU A 224 -14.51 19.25 3.14
N PRO A 225 -14.07 18.86 1.94
CA PRO A 225 -14.36 17.52 1.43
C PRO A 225 -13.60 16.48 2.25
N CYS A 226 -14.33 15.61 2.96
CA CYS A 226 -13.73 14.60 3.80
C CYS A 226 -14.47 13.26 3.79
N ASP A 227 -13.70 12.19 4.03
CA ASP A 227 -14.22 10.88 4.39
C ASP A 227 -13.92 10.62 5.87
N ILE A 228 -14.87 10.05 6.59
CA ILE A 228 -14.68 9.62 7.97
C ILE A 228 -14.55 8.10 8.00
N TYR A 229 -13.51 7.62 8.68
CA TYR A 229 -13.21 6.22 8.86
C TYR A 229 -13.54 5.79 10.28
N GLN A 230 -14.27 4.70 10.42
CA GLN A 230 -14.60 4.13 11.71
C GLN A 230 -13.68 2.96 12.01
N LYS A 231 -13.08 2.95 13.20
CA LYS A 231 -12.35 1.78 13.68
C LYS A 231 -13.32 0.68 14.08
N THR A 232 -13.18 -0.50 13.49
CA THR A 232 -13.87 -1.71 13.94
C THR A 232 -12.99 -2.45 14.95
N ARG A 233 -13.58 -3.27 15.82
CA ARG A 233 -12.85 -4.08 16.81
C ARG A 233 -12.67 -5.51 16.34
N VAL A 234 -13.57 -6.00 15.50
CA VAL A 234 -13.54 -7.36 14.95
C VAL A 234 -14.00 -7.28 13.49
N PRO A 235 -13.07 -7.47 12.55
CA PRO A 235 -11.61 -7.42 12.73
C PRO A 235 -11.11 -6.05 13.21
N ASP A 236 -9.91 -6.00 13.82
CA ASP A 236 -9.29 -4.73 14.23
C ASP A 236 -8.74 -3.98 13.00
N THR A 237 -9.60 -3.17 12.37
CA THR A 237 -9.25 -2.48 11.12
C THR A 237 -9.96 -1.13 10.99
N TRP A 238 -9.41 -0.28 10.12
CA TRP A 238 -10.02 0.95 9.61
C TRP A 238 -10.63 0.76 8.21
N GLU A 239 -10.43 -0.40 7.58
CA GLU A 239 -10.96 -0.66 6.25
C GLU A 239 -12.49 -0.65 6.27
N ARG A 240 -13.10 0.03 5.29
CA ARG A 240 -14.55 -0.01 5.10
C ARG A 240 -14.95 -1.44 4.78
N GLN A 241 -15.70 -2.08 5.64
CA GLN A 241 -16.31 -3.35 5.32
C GLN A 241 -17.33 -3.11 4.20
N SER A 242 -17.22 -3.87 3.12
CA SER A 242 -18.20 -3.86 2.03
C SER A 242 -19.60 -4.02 2.64
N ALA A 243 -20.46 -3.04 2.38
CA ALA A 243 -21.85 -2.90 2.81
C ALA A 243 -22.43 -4.05 3.64
N PHE A 244 -22.58 -3.86 4.95
CA PHE A 244 -23.73 -4.42 5.65
C PHE A 244 -24.97 -3.86 4.93
N SER A 245 -25.66 -4.72 4.19
CA SER A 245 -26.97 -4.35 3.66
C SER A 245 -27.88 -4.02 4.84
N TRP A 246 -28.40 -2.82 4.87
CA TRP A 246 -29.36 -2.35 5.87
C TRP A 246 -30.72 -3.07 5.79
N SER A 247 -30.76 -4.25 5.13
CA SER A 247 -31.99 -5.08 4.99
C SER A 247 -32.34 -5.94 6.21
N ALA A 248 -31.62 -5.80 7.34
CA ALA A 248 -31.84 -6.65 8.53
C ALA A 248 -32.48 -5.94 9.75
N PHE A 249 -32.92 -4.70 9.64
CA PHE A 249 -33.61 -4.00 10.74
C PHE A 249 -34.90 -3.30 10.30
N CYS A 250 -35.78 -4.05 9.65
CA CYS A 250 -37.19 -3.71 9.54
C CYS A 250 -38.01 -4.90 10.07
N TYR A 251 -38.20 -4.93 11.38
CA TYR A 251 -39.32 -5.55 12.05
C TYR A 251 -39.62 -4.74 13.33
#